data_8766e1f66f5a9e1e676344ab2701f33b
#
_entry.id   8766e1f66f5a9e1e676344ab2701f33b
#
_cell.length_a   1.000
_cell.length_b   1.000
_cell.length_c   1.000
_cell.angle_alpha   90.00
_cell.angle_beta   90.00
_cell.angle_gamma   90.00
#
_symmetry.space_group_name_H-M   'P 1'
#
loop_
_entity.id
_entity.type
_entity.pdbx_description
1 polymer ?
#
loop_
_entity_poly.entity_id
_entity_poly.type
_entity_poly.pdbx_seq_one_letter_code
_entity_poly.pdbx_strand_id
1 'polypeptide(L)'
;MALFEGFEQGRVRTSGATINYVTAGAGEAVLLVHGYPETHVCWHRIAPELAKRYRVICADLRGYGDSSKPKGLPDHSNYSKRAMALDMVELMHQLGHETFHLVGHDRGARVAHRLTRDHEARVRSLTVLDISPTLKMFESTNLDFATAYYHWFLMLQPPPLPEQMLAGQVPFNILGRVGRTEPDLSAFDPQAIAAYVHAFADPQAIHSSCEDYRAAGTIDLEHDRADRARKISTPVLALWGARAVVGKMFDCLADWREVAHDVTGRAIDCGHFLPEEAPQETLIEIERFLAQSTV
;
A
#
# COMPACT_ATOMS: atom_id res chain seq x y z
N MET A 1 -21.33 -12.02 -6.46
CA MET A 1 -20.34 -13.03 -6.05
C MET A 1 -19.54 -12.47 -4.91
N ALA A 2 -19.08 -13.27 -3.95
CA ALA A 2 -18.15 -12.77 -2.93
C ALA A 2 -16.81 -12.43 -3.59
N LEU A 3 -16.23 -11.28 -3.28
CA LEU A 3 -15.00 -10.78 -3.93
C LEU A 3 -13.78 -11.70 -3.70
N PHE A 4 -13.80 -12.52 -2.62
CA PHE A 4 -12.74 -13.46 -2.24
C PHE A 4 -13.32 -14.89 -2.05
N GLU A 5 -14.01 -15.39 -3.07
CA GLU A 5 -14.52 -16.76 -3.03
C GLU A 5 -13.37 -17.77 -2.90
N GLY A 6 -13.48 -18.69 -1.93
CA GLY A 6 -12.44 -19.69 -1.66
C GLY A 6 -11.27 -19.21 -0.80
N PHE A 7 -11.26 -17.96 -0.37
CA PHE A 7 -10.26 -17.46 0.58
C PHE A 7 -10.71 -17.67 2.02
N GLU A 8 -9.78 -18.04 2.87
CA GLU A 8 -9.95 -18.10 4.32
C GLU A 8 -9.62 -16.74 4.93
N GLN A 9 -10.46 -16.26 5.85
CA GLN A 9 -10.19 -15.05 6.61
C GLN A 9 -9.60 -15.41 7.96
N GLY A 10 -8.60 -14.63 8.40
CA GLY A 10 -7.98 -14.80 9.70
C GLY A 10 -7.58 -13.45 10.33
N ARG A 11 -7.20 -13.53 11.60
CA ARG A 11 -6.64 -12.40 12.35
C ARG A 11 -5.43 -12.85 13.14
N VAL A 12 -4.37 -12.07 13.08
CA VAL A 12 -3.13 -12.31 13.83
C VAL A 12 -2.87 -11.12 14.75
N ARG A 13 -2.59 -11.42 16.02
CA ARG A 13 -2.14 -10.40 16.98
C ARG A 13 -0.64 -10.20 16.82
N THR A 14 -0.25 -9.01 16.42
CA THR A 14 1.14 -8.56 16.35
C THR A 14 1.51 -7.78 17.63
N SER A 15 2.76 -7.35 17.75
CA SER A 15 3.21 -6.51 18.86
C SER A 15 2.52 -5.14 18.90
N GLY A 16 2.06 -4.63 17.74
CA GLY A 16 1.47 -3.29 17.62
C GLY A 16 -0.02 -3.25 17.29
N ALA A 17 -0.59 -4.33 16.77
CA ALA A 17 -1.98 -4.35 16.31
C ALA A 17 -2.57 -5.76 16.26
N THR A 18 -3.84 -5.87 15.90
CA THR A 18 -4.43 -7.11 15.39
C THR A 18 -4.67 -6.93 13.91
N ILE A 19 -4.02 -7.73 13.10
CA ILE A 19 -4.04 -7.63 11.63
C ILE A 19 -5.06 -8.62 11.07
N ASN A 20 -6.01 -8.10 10.31
CA ASN A 20 -6.94 -8.88 9.51
C ASN A 20 -6.29 -9.25 8.19
N TYR A 21 -6.54 -10.46 7.71
CA TYR A 21 -6.08 -10.91 6.39
C TYR A 21 -7.04 -11.92 5.79
N VAL A 22 -6.95 -12.08 4.47
CA VAL A 22 -7.52 -13.21 3.74
C VAL A 22 -6.39 -13.96 3.03
N THR A 23 -6.53 -15.30 2.91
CA THR A 23 -5.48 -16.14 2.31
C THR A 23 -6.08 -17.30 1.50
N ALA A 24 -5.41 -17.64 0.41
CA ALA A 24 -5.71 -18.83 -0.40
C ALA A 24 -4.47 -19.33 -1.12
N GLY A 25 -4.60 -20.49 -1.79
CA GLY A 25 -3.56 -21.08 -2.61
C GLY A 25 -2.51 -21.86 -1.80
N ALA A 26 -1.42 -22.22 -2.45
CA ALA A 26 -0.30 -22.98 -1.87
C ALA A 26 0.99 -22.66 -2.63
N GLY A 27 2.14 -23.00 -2.03
CA GLY A 27 3.46 -22.72 -2.62
C GLY A 27 4.18 -21.57 -1.94
N GLU A 28 5.01 -20.84 -2.69
CA GLU A 28 5.72 -19.67 -2.18
C GLU A 28 4.75 -18.57 -1.76
N ALA A 29 5.07 -17.88 -0.67
CA ALA A 29 4.19 -16.87 -0.10
C ALA A 29 4.32 -15.52 -0.84
N VAL A 30 3.16 -14.90 -1.12
CA VAL A 30 3.04 -13.55 -1.66
C VAL A 30 2.17 -12.73 -0.71
N LEU A 31 2.73 -11.69 -0.12
CA LEU A 31 2.01 -10.74 0.71
C LEU A 31 1.59 -9.54 -0.14
N LEU A 32 0.29 -9.25 -0.17
CA LEU A 32 -0.32 -8.11 -0.87
C LEU A 32 -0.79 -7.07 0.14
N VAL A 33 -0.33 -5.82 0.00
CA VAL A 33 -0.60 -4.73 0.95
C VAL A 33 -1.20 -3.53 0.22
N HIS A 34 -2.41 -3.15 0.63
CA HIS A 34 -3.24 -2.11 0.01
C HIS A 34 -2.80 -0.68 0.35
N GLY A 35 -3.39 0.31 -0.34
CA GLY A 35 -3.22 1.73 -0.13
C GLY A 35 -4.38 2.46 0.55
N TYR A 36 -4.38 3.78 0.45
CA TYR A 36 -5.47 4.66 0.89
C TYR A 36 -6.30 5.11 -0.33
N PRO A 37 -7.62 5.12 -0.29
CA PRO A 37 -8.51 4.74 0.83
C PRO A 37 -9.08 3.31 0.66
N GLU A 38 -8.23 2.36 0.49
CA GLU A 38 -8.58 0.96 0.22
C GLU A 38 -8.49 0.08 1.48
N THR A 39 -8.80 -1.19 1.29
CA THR A 39 -8.57 -2.30 2.20
C THR A 39 -7.98 -3.47 1.40
N HIS A 40 -7.76 -4.63 2.03
CA HIS A 40 -7.35 -5.85 1.30
C HIS A 40 -8.23 -6.15 0.09
N VAL A 41 -9.44 -5.58 0.05
CA VAL A 41 -10.42 -5.79 -1.03
C VAL A 41 -9.91 -5.32 -2.39
N CYS A 42 -8.99 -4.35 -2.47
CA CYS A 42 -8.42 -3.89 -3.74
C CYS A 42 -7.75 -5.00 -4.57
N TRP A 43 -7.36 -6.09 -3.91
CA TRP A 43 -6.71 -7.23 -4.53
C TRP A 43 -7.67 -8.28 -5.12
N HIS A 44 -8.99 -8.06 -5.04
CA HIS A 44 -10.01 -9.05 -5.41
C HIS A 44 -9.92 -9.56 -6.85
N ARG A 45 -9.32 -8.78 -7.78
CA ARG A 45 -9.11 -9.19 -9.18
C ARG A 45 -7.75 -9.84 -9.44
N ILE A 46 -6.79 -9.65 -8.55
CA ILE A 46 -5.41 -10.14 -8.71
C ILE A 46 -5.18 -11.37 -7.83
N ALA A 47 -5.60 -11.33 -6.58
CA ALA A 47 -5.32 -12.38 -5.60
C ALA A 47 -5.85 -13.77 -6.00
N PRO A 48 -7.07 -13.93 -6.57
CA PRO A 48 -7.55 -15.25 -6.99
C PRO A 48 -6.70 -15.89 -8.09
N GLU A 49 -6.17 -15.10 -9.00
CA GLU A 49 -5.31 -15.59 -10.08
C GLU A 49 -3.94 -16.02 -9.54
N LEU A 50 -3.32 -15.17 -8.70
CA LEU A 50 -2.06 -15.51 -8.03
C LEU A 50 -2.19 -16.76 -7.15
N ALA A 51 -3.34 -16.96 -6.48
CA ALA A 51 -3.59 -18.11 -5.61
C ALA A 51 -3.60 -19.46 -6.33
N LYS A 52 -3.68 -19.48 -7.65
CA LYS A 52 -3.53 -20.70 -8.45
C LYS A 52 -2.11 -21.27 -8.41
N ARG A 53 -1.10 -20.44 -8.06
CA ARG A 53 0.32 -20.80 -8.10
C ARG A 53 1.08 -20.48 -6.82
N TYR A 54 0.58 -19.57 -5.99
CA TYR A 54 1.23 -19.05 -4.79
C TYR A 54 0.32 -19.17 -3.56
N ARG A 55 0.93 -19.15 -2.37
CA ARG A 55 0.21 -18.87 -1.13
C ARG A 55 0.03 -17.36 -1.04
N VAL A 56 -1.17 -16.87 -1.31
CA VAL A 56 -1.47 -15.43 -1.29
C VAL A 56 -2.03 -15.02 0.06
N ILE A 57 -1.52 -13.94 0.61
CA ILE A 57 -1.99 -13.27 1.82
C ILE A 57 -2.31 -11.82 1.48
N CYS A 58 -3.56 -11.38 1.61
CA CYS A 58 -3.96 -9.99 1.46
C CYS A 58 -4.29 -9.43 2.85
N ALA A 59 -3.48 -8.51 3.34
CA ALA A 59 -3.60 -7.97 4.70
C ALA A 59 -4.21 -6.56 4.69
N ASP A 60 -5.05 -6.27 5.71
CA ASP A 60 -5.38 -4.88 6.06
C ASP A 60 -4.26 -4.30 6.92
N LEU A 61 -3.74 -3.13 6.56
CA LEU A 61 -2.81 -2.40 7.40
C LEU A 61 -3.43 -2.02 8.75
N ARG A 62 -2.61 -1.86 9.83
CA ARG A 62 -3.14 -1.27 11.06
C ARG A 62 -3.83 0.06 10.76
N GLY A 63 -4.97 0.28 11.39
CA GLY A 63 -5.75 1.50 11.16
C GLY A 63 -6.73 1.42 10.00
N TYR A 64 -6.66 0.38 9.15
CA TYR A 64 -7.47 0.20 7.95
C TYR A 64 -8.33 -1.06 8.03
N GLY A 65 -9.37 -1.11 7.22
CA GLY A 65 -10.24 -2.27 7.05
C GLY A 65 -10.70 -2.86 8.38
N ASP A 66 -10.59 -4.17 8.50
CA ASP A 66 -10.95 -4.92 9.72
C ASP A 66 -9.78 -5.11 10.69
N SER A 67 -8.60 -4.55 10.41
CA SER A 67 -7.49 -4.48 11.36
C SER A 67 -7.79 -3.52 12.50
N SER A 68 -7.14 -3.73 13.65
CA SER A 68 -7.30 -2.84 14.80
C SER A 68 -6.74 -1.45 14.52
N LYS A 69 -7.33 -0.45 15.19
CA LYS A 69 -7.07 0.96 15.02
C LYS A 69 -6.53 1.56 16.32
N PRO A 70 -5.27 1.26 16.70
CA PRO A 70 -4.68 1.78 17.92
C PRO A 70 -4.66 3.32 17.90
N LYS A 71 -4.82 3.93 19.06
CA LYS A 71 -4.70 5.38 19.19
C LYS A 71 -3.30 5.84 18.79
N GLY A 72 -3.20 6.92 18.02
CA GLY A 72 -1.93 7.55 17.66
C GLY A 72 -1.14 8.00 18.89
N LEU A 73 0.18 7.84 18.84
CA LEU A 73 1.10 8.41 19.81
C LEU A 73 1.43 9.86 19.45
N PRO A 74 1.85 10.70 20.42
CA PRO A 74 2.16 12.10 20.15
C PRO A 74 3.24 12.33 19.08
N ASP A 75 4.15 11.39 18.90
CA ASP A 75 5.21 11.38 17.89
C ASP A 75 4.85 10.61 16.62
N HIS A 76 3.63 10.11 16.53
CA HIS A 76 3.11 9.28 15.42
C HIS A 76 3.87 7.98 15.16
N SER A 77 4.82 7.60 16.04
CA SER A 77 5.75 6.49 15.80
C SER A 77 5.07 5.14 15.62
N ASN A 78 3.92 4.93 16.27
CA ASN A 78 3.14 3.71 16.13
C ASN A 78 2.36 3.60 14.79
N TYR A 79 2.36 4.65 13.98
CA TYR A 79 1.85 4.64 12.60
C TYR A 79 2.96 4.83 11.57
N SER A 80 4.23 4.85 12.01
CA SER A 80 5.36 4.88 11.08
C SER A 80 5.37 3.66 10.17
N LYS A 81 5.91 3.80 8.97
CA LYS A 81 6.07 2.68 8.04
C LYS A 81 6.91 1.56 8.65
N ARG A 82 7.84 1.89 9.55
CA ARG A 82 8.62 0.90 10.33
C ARG A 82 7.74 0.07 11.26
N ALA A 83 6.83 0.72 12.00
CA ALA A 83 5.90 0.02 12.88
C ALA A 83 4.89 -0.83 12.10
N MET A 84 4.38 -0.31 10.97
CA MET A 84 3.46 -1.05 10.09
C MET A 84 4.17 -2.21 9.37
N ALA A 85 5.43 -2.04 8.99
CA ALA A 85 6.28 -3.09 8.41
C ALA A 85 6.50 -4.25 9.39
N LEU A 86 6.72 -3.94 10.67
CA LEU A 86 6.87 -4.96 11.70
C LEU A 86 5.60 -5.81 11.85
N ASP A 87 4.39 -5.22 11.76
CA ASP A 87 3.15 -6.00 11.74
C ASP A 87 3.14 -7.02 10.62
N MET A 88 3.57 -6.64 9.43
CA MET A 88 3.59 -7.53 8.26
C MET A 88 4.62 -8.66 8.42
N VAL A 89 5.78 -8.37 8.99
CA VAL A 89 6.79 -9.38 9.31
C VAL A 89 6.27 -10.38 10.35
N GLU A 90 5.65 -9.89 11.42
CA GLU A 90 5.09 -10.74 12.48
C GLU A 90 3.90 -11.55 11.98
N LEU A 91 3.02 -10.97 11.12
CA LEU A 91 1.95 -11.69 10.44
C LEU A 91 2.52 -12.87 9.66
N MET A 92 3.47 -12.61 8.76
CA MET A 92 4.03 -13.66 7.90
C MET A 92 4.75 -14.74 8.71
N HIS A 93 5.50 -14.36 9.74
CA HIS A 93 6.15 -15.30 10.65
C HIS A 93 5.14 -16.22 11.37
N GLN A 94 4.06 -15.65 11.92
CA GLN A 94 3.03 -16.43 12.61
C GLN A 94 2.24 -17.36 11.66
N LEU A 95 2.18 -17.02 10.37
CA LEU A 95 1.63 -17.87 9.31
C LEU A 95 2.62 -18.93 8.81
N GLY A 96 3.86 -18.97 9.34
CA GLY A 96 4.89 -19.94 8.98
C GLY A 96 5.70 -19.57 7.74
N HIS A 97 5.67 -18.31 7.30
CA HIS A 97 6.40 -17.81 6.13
C HIS A 97 7.60 -16.97 6.53
N GLU A 98 8.79 -17.56 6.56
CA GLU A 98 10.04 -16.88 6.91
C GLU A 98 10.51 -15.93 5.81
N THR A 99 10.28 -16.29 4.56
CA THR A 99 10.55 -15.45 3.39
C THR A 99 9.34 -15.39 2.47
N PHE A 100 9.15 -14.27 1.79
CA PHE A 100 7.99 -14.05 0.93
C PHE A 100 8.27 -13.02 -0.16
N HIS A 101 7.48 -13.04 -1.21
CA HIS A 101 7.36 -11.96 -2.17
C HIS A 101 6.44 -10.89 -1.62
N LEU A 102 6.73 -9.63 -1.87
CA LEU A 102 6.01 -8.49 -1.31
C LEU A 102 5.51 -7.57 -2.41
N VAL A 103 4.21 -7.36 -2.44
CA VAL A 103 3.54 -6.45 -3.38
C VAL A 103 2.78 -5.40 -2.59
N GLY A 104 3.06 -4.14 -2.84
CA GLY A 104 2.36 -3.03 -2.19
C GLY A 104 1.81 -2.02 -3.18
N HIS A 105 0.65 -1.46 -2.86
CA HIS A 105 0.05 -0.35 -3.58
C HIS A 105 0.00 0.89 -2.68
N ASP A 106 0.32 2.06 -3.20
CA ASP A 106 0.26 3.38 -2.51
C ASP A 106 0.84 3.33 -1.07
N ARG A 107 0.04 3.51 -0.02
CA ARG A 107 0.49 3.46 1.39
C ARG A 107 1.12 2.11 1.71
N GLY A 108 0.55 1.01 1.20
CA GLY A 108 1.10 -0.34 1.33
C GLY A 108 2.46 -0.50 0.66
N ALA A 109 2.70 0.14 -0.49
CA ALA A 109 4.00 0.13 -1.14
C ALA A 109 5.06 0.87 -0.32
N ARG A 110 4.68 1.92 0.43
CA ARG A 110 5.59 2.62 1.36
C ARG A 110 5.94 1.74 2.57
N VAL A 111 4.96 1.00 3.09
CA VAL A 111 5.20 -0.02 4.12
C VAL A 111 6.11 -1.11 3.57
N ALA A 112 5.86 -1.60 2.37
CA ALA A 112 6.65 -2.63 1.71
C ALA A 112 8.11 -2.18 1.48
N HIS A 113 8.34 -0.94 1.03
CA HIS A 113 9.68 -0.36 0.92
C HIS A 113 10.39 -0.32 2.27
N ARG A 114 9.73 0.17 3.32
CA ARG A 114 10.31 0.21 4.67
C ARG A 114 10.58 -1.19 5.24
N LEU A 115 9.67 -2.15 5.00
CA LEU A 115 9.85 -3.54 5.39
C LEU A 115 11.11 -4.13 4.72
N THR A 116 11.25 -3.92 3.41
CA THR A 116 12.42 -4.40 2.68
C THR A 116 13.70 -3.77 3.21
N ARG A 117 13.71 -2.47 3.55
CA ARG A 117 14.87 -1.81 4.15
C ARG A 117 15.26 -2.39 5.51
N ASP A 118 14.29 -2.65 6.38
CA ASP A 118 14.55 -3.07 7.75
C ASP A 118 14.71 -4.59 7.90
N HIS A 119 14.11 -5.38 7.00
CA HIS A 119 14.02 -6.84 7.06
C HIS A 119 14.32 -7.49 5.70
N GLU A 120 15.34 -7.02 4.99
CA GLU A 120 15.66 -7.41 3.62
C GLU A 120 15.74 -8.93 3.43
N ALA A 121 16.31 -9.65 4.40
CA ALA A 121 16.42 -11.11 4.36
C ALA A 121 15.06 -11.85 4.34
N ARG A 122 13.96 -11.17 4.64
CA ARG A 122 12.60 -11.72 4.58
C ARG A 122 11.95 -11.55 3.20
N VAL A 123 12.48 -10.65 2.36
CA VAL A 123 11.82 -10.24 1.11
C VAL A 123 12.57 -10.80 -0.08
N ARG A 124 11.96 -11.73 -0.81
CA ARG A 124 12.51 -12.33 -2.03
C ARG A 124 12.49 -11.38 -3.21
N SER A 125 11.40 -10.63 -3.33
CA SER A 125 11.22 -9.58 -4.33
C SER A 125 10.23 -8.55 -3.84
N LEU A 126 10.39 -7.30 -4.27
CA LEU A 126 9.53 -6.17 -3.94
C LEU A 126 8.84 -5.66 -5.21
N THR A 127 7.52 -5.65 -5.22
CA THR A 127 6.73 -4.93 -6.23
C THR A 127 6.07 -3.72 -5.60
N VAL A 128 6.24 -2.56 -6.22
CA VAL A 128 5.63 -1.29 -5.79
C VAL A 128 4.73 -0.74 -6.89
N LEU A 129 3.50 -0.39 -6.53
CA LEU A 129 2.49 0.12 -7.45
C LEU A 129 2.19 1.59 -7.17
N ASP A 130 2.38 2.41 -8.18
CA ASP A 130 2.09 3.85 -8.29
C ASP A 130 2.65 4.73 -7.17
N ILE A 131 3.93 4.52 -6.84
CA ILE A 131 4.69 5.40 -5.95
C ILE A 131 6.12 5.62 -6.45
N SER A 132 6.69 6.79 -6.15
CA SER A 132 8.13 7.00 -5.99
C SER A 132 8.49 6.96 -4.49
N PRO A 133 9.77 6.78 -4.10
CA PRO A 133 10.19 6.75 -2.72
C PRO A 133 9.68 7.95 -1.91
N THR A 134 9.21 7.72 -0.69
CA THR A 134 8.51 8.72 0.13
C THR A 134 9.31 10.01 0.30
N LEU A 135 10.57 9.89 0.69
CA LEU A 135 11.45 11.05 0.87
C LEU A 135 11.61 11.86 -0.41
N LYS A 136 11.79 11.20 -1.57
CA LYS A 136 11.89 11.85 -2.87
C LYS A 136 10.65 12.67 -3.18
N MET A 137 9.46 12.11 -2.96
CA MET A 137 8.21 12.80 -3.23
C MET A 137 8.04 14.04 -2.35
N PHE A 138 8.35 13.96 -1.05
CA PHE A 138 8.29 15.11 -0.15
C PHE A 138 9.33 16.19 -0.50
N GLU A 139 10.56 15.80 -0.81
CA GLU A 139 11.62 16.74 -1.21
C GLU A 139 11.36 17.40 -2.58
N SER A 140 10.53 16.81 -3.43
CA SER A 140 10.10 17.35 -4.72
C SER A 140 8.82 18.20 -4.64
N THR A 141 8.35 18.54 -3.43
CA THR A 141 7.11 19.31 -3.25
C THR A 141 7.19 20.68 -3.92
N ASN A 142 6.23 20.94 -4.77
CA ASN A 142 5.98 22.23 -5.42
C ASN A 142 4.47 22.48 -5.51
N LEU A 143 4.03 23.56 -6.14
CA LEU A 143 2.62 23.91 -6.26
C LEU A 143 1.81 22.81 -6.95
N ASP A 144 2.32 22.27 -8.05
CA ASP A 144 1.62 21.22 -8.82
C ASP A 144 1.47 19.95 -8.00
N PHE A 145 2.53 19.52 -7.31
CA PHE A 145 2.48 18.38 -6.41
C PHE A 145 1.51 18.61 -5.24
N ALA A 146 1.59 19.77 -4.57
CA ALA A 146 0.71 20.08 -3.46
C ALA A 146 -0.76 20.15 -3.90
N THR A 147 -1.05 20.67 -5.09
CA THR A 147 -2.39 20.69 -5.68
C THR A 147 -2.86 19.28 -5.99
N ALA A 148 -1.99 18.48 -6.59
CA ALA A 148 -2.29 17.09 -6.96
C ALA A 148 -2.48 16.18 -5.74
N TYR A 149 -1.65 16.32 -4.73
CA TYR A 149 -1.67 15.53 -3.50
C TYR A 149 -2.17 16.35 -2.28
N TYR A 150 -3.09 17.31 -2.48
CA TYR A 150 -3.58 18.20 -1.41
C TYR A 150 -3.98 17.46 -0.13
N HIS A 151 -4.48 16.23 -0.26
CA HIS A 151 -4.88 15.40 0.88
C HIS A 151 -3.72 15.00 1.78
N TRP A 152 -2.49 14.85 1.24
CA TRP A 152 -1.33 14.62 2.09
C TRP A 152 -1.16 15.77 3.06
N PHE A 153 -1.19 17.00 2.53
CA PHE A 153 -0.99 18.21 3.34
C PHE A 153 -2.17 18.50 4.28
N LEU A 154 -3.39 18.11 3.89
CA LEU A 154 -4.54 18.16 4.77
C LEU A 154 -4.39 17.15 5.92
N MET A 155 -4.11 15.89 5.62
CA MET A 155 -4.04 14.82 6.62
C MET A 155 -2.80 14.92 7.52
N LEU A 156 -1.79 15.72 7.14
CA LEU A 156 -0.67 16.10 7.99
C LEU A 156 -1.03 17.09 9.08
N GLN A 157 -2.16 17.80 8.96
CA GLN A 157 -2.52 18.83 9.93
C GLN A 157 -2.80 18.21 11.32
N PRO A 158 -2.56 18.99 12.41
CA PRO A 158 -2.85 18.53 13.75
C PRO A 158 -4.32 18.12 13.93
N PRO A 159 -4.59 17.09 14.78
CA PRO A 159 -5.96 16.76 15.13
C PRO A 159 -6.64 17.94 15.87
N PRO A 160 -7.96 18.15 15.78
CA PRO A 160 -8.91 17.29 15.06
C PRO A 160 -9.27 17.80 13.65
N LEU A 161 -8.47 18.69 13.05
CA LEU A 161 -8.85 19.39 11.81
C LEU A 161 -9.17 18.43 10.64
N PRO A 162 -8.24 17.57 10.19
CA PRO A 162 -8.54 16.69 9.06
C PRO A 162 -9.63 15.66 9.40
N GLU A 163 -9.65 15.15 10.63
CA GLU A 163 -10.67 14.20 11.06
C GLU A 163 -12.07 14.80 10.96
N GLN A 164 -12.26 16.04 11.40
CA GLN A 164 -13.56 16.73 11.30
C GLN A 164 -13.95 17.07 9.86
N MET A 165 -12.98 17.42 9.02
CA MET A 165 -13.24 17.71 7.60
C MET A 165 -13.63 16.46 6.82
N LEU A 166 -13.08 15.29 7.18
CA LEU A 166 -13.36 14.02 6.51
C LEU A 166 -14.58 13.29 7.08
N ALA A 167 -14.90 13.51 8.36
CA ALA A 167 -16.05 12.89 9.01
C ALA A 167 -17.37 13.36 8.37
N GLY A 168 -18.33 12.45 8.23
CA GLY A 168 -19.65 12.74 7.66
C GLY A 168 -19.66 12.91 6.14
N GLN A 169 -18.50 12.94 5.48
CA GLN A 169 -18.37 13.06 4.02
C GLN A 169 -17.65 11.83 3.42
N VAL A 170 -17.70 10.68 4.09
CA VAL A 170 -16.94 9.49 3.72
C VAL A 170 -17.21 9.04 2.28
N PRO A 171 -18.47 8.86 1.82
CA PRO A 171 -18.72 8.48 0.43
C PRO A 171 -18.13 9.48 -0.57
N PHE A 172 -18.32 10.78 -0.34
CA PHE A 172 -17.79 11.84 -1.20
C PHE A 172 -16.24 11.81 -1.25
N ASN A 173 -15.61 11.65 -0.08
CA ASN A 173 -14.15 11.59 0.00
C ASN A 173 -13.58 10.35 -0.71
N ILE A 174 -14.18 9.16 -0.52
CA ILE A 174 -13.75 7.92 -1.16
C ILE A 174 -13.94 8.03 -2.69
N LEU A 175 -15.16 8.37 -3.14
CA LEU A 175 -15.46 8.48 -4.56
C LEU A 175 -14.61 9.55 -5.26
N GLY A 176 -14.37 10.67 -4.60
CA GLY A 176 -13.50 11.72 -5.12
C GLY A 176 -12.03 11.34 -5.23
N ARG A 177 -11.59 10.31 -4.49
CA ARG A 177 -10.24 9.74 -4.61
C ARG A 177 -10.17 8.72 -5.74
N VAL A 178 -11.07 7.74 -5.68
CA VAL A 178 -11.13 6.63 -6.62
C VAL A 178 -11.46 7.15 -8.03
N GLY A 179 -12.46 8.02 -8.16
CA GLY A 179 -12.88 8.62 -9.43
C GLY A 179 -12.02 9.76 -9.96
N ARG A 180 -10.87 10.03 -9.34
CA ARG A 180 -10.06 11.19 -9.72
C ARG A 180 -9.49 11.09 -11.14
N THR A 181 -9.05 9.91 -11.54
CA THR A 181 -8.50 9.62 -12.86
C THR A 181 -9.56 9.11 -13.81
N GLU A 182 -10.52 8.37 -13.29
CA GLU A 182 -11.63 7.74 -14.02
C GLU A 182 -12.96 8.14 -13.36
N PRO A 183 -13.55 9.28 -13.74
CA PRO A 183 -14.75 9.83 -13.09
C PRO A 183 -15.99 8.94 -13.16
N ASP A 184 -16.08 8.05 -14.13
CA ASP A 184 -17.23 7.16 -14.31
C ASP A 184 -17.20 5.92 -13.41
N LEU A 185 -16.10 5.68 -12.70
CA LEU A 185 -15.88 4.54 -11.79
C LEU A 185 -16.10 3.15 -12.43
N SER A 186 -16.21 3.05 -13.75
CA SER A 186 -16.53 1.80 -14.46
C SER A 186 -15.46 0.72 -14.26
N ALA A 187 -14.23 1.13 -13.94
CA ALA A 187 -13.14 0.21 -13.63
C ALA A 187 -13.30 -0.47 -12.26
N PHE A 188 -14.10 0.08 -11.35
CA PHE A 188 -14.21 -0.39 -9.97
C PHE A 188 -15.44 -1.26 -9.75
N ASP A 189 -15.29 -2.35 -9.00
CA ASP A 189 -16.41 -3.15 -8.58
C ASP A 189 -17.24 -2.39 -7.53
N PRO A 190 -18.59 -2.26 -7.70
CA PRO A 190 -19.43 -1.58 -6.72
C PRO A 190 -19.36 -2.16 -5.31
N GLN A 191 -19.07 -3.48 -5.17
CA GLN A 191 -18.91 -4.11 -3.85
C GLN A 191 -17.59 -3.70 -3.21
N ALA A 192 -16.51 -3.51 -4.00
CA ALA A 192 -15.25 -3.00 -3.50
C ALA A 192 -15.40 -1.56 -3.00
N ILE A 193 -16.04 -0.69 -3.78
CA ILE A 193 -16.35 0.69 -3.36
C ILE A 193 -17.19 0.70 -2.07
N ALA A 194 -18.22 -0.15 -1.98
CA ALA A 194 -19.05 -0.24 -0.79
C ALA A 194 -18.23 -0.69 0.45
N ALA A 195 -17.29 -1.61 0.26
CA ALA A 195 -16.38 -2.05 1.33
C ALA A 195 -15.47 -0.92 1.81
N TYR A 196 -14.91 -0.10 0.91
CA TYR A 196 -14.08 1.06 1.29
C TYR A 196 -14.90 2.09 2.05
N VAL A 197 -16.08 2.45 1.54
CA VAL A 197 -17.00 3.39 2.22
C VAL A 197 -17.37 2.86 3.61
N HIS A 198 -17.67 1.58 3.74
CA HIS A 198 -17.99 0.96 5.02
C HIS A 198 -16.81 1.03 6.00
N ALA A 199 -15.60 0.68 5.56
CA ALA A 199 -14.41 0.68 6.40
C ALA A 199 -14.09 2.08 6.95
N PHE A 200 -14.25 3.12 6.13
CA PHE A 200 -14.01 4.51 6.53
C PHE A 200 -15.20 5.19 7.20
N ALA A 201 -16.36 4.55 7.31
CA ALA A 201 -17.47 5.03 8.15
C ALA A 201 -17.12 5.02 9.66
N ASP A 202 -16.13 4.22 10.06
CA ASP A 202 -15.56 4.23 11.41
C ASP A 202 -14.68 5.47 11.62
N PRO A 203 -14.99 6.38 12.56
CA PRO A 203 -14.15 7.56 12.85
C PRO A 203 -12.72 7.19 13.26
N GLN A 204 -12.49 6.01 13.83
CA GLN A 204 -11.15 5.55 14.17
C GLN A 204 -10.33 5.23 12.91
N ALA A 205 -10.95 4.77 11.82
CA ALA A 205 -10.27 4.59 10.55
C ALA A 205 -9.82 5.92 9.94
N ILE A 206 -10.66 6.95 10.04
CA ILE A 206 -10.30 8.31 9.61
C ILE A 206 -9.10 8.81 10.42
N HIS A 207 -9.17 8.73 11.76
CA HIS A 207 -8.06 9.14 12.62
C HIS A 207 -6.78 8.36 12.32
N SER A 208 -6.87 7.04 12.20
CA SER A 208 -5.73 6.17 11.91
C SER A 208 -5.07 6.51 10.57
N SER A 209 -5.87 6.78 9.53
CA SER A 209 -5.32 7.22 8.26
C SER A 209 -4.62 8.58 8.36
N CYS A 210 -5.15 9.53 9.15
CA CYS A 210 -4.45 10.79 9.42
C CYS A 210 -3.13 10.56 10.16
N GLU A 211 -3.09 9.65 11.15
CA GLU A 211 -1.86 9.29 11.86
C GLU A 211 -0.81 8.66 10.93
N ASP A 212 -1.23 7.80 10.00
CA ASP A 212 -0.37 7.25 8.96
C ASP A 212 0.27 8.35 8.09
N TYR A 213 -0.51 9.37 7.71
CA TYR A 213 0.02 10.51 6.95
C TYR A 213 0.91 11.42 7.80
N ARG A 214 0.57 11.68 9.08
CA ARG A 214 1.43 12.43 10.01
C ARG A 214 2.78 11.75 10.22
N ALA A 215 2.78 10.44 10.42
CA ALA A 215 4.02 9.67 10.48
C ALA A 215 4.84 9.81 9.19
N ALA A 216 4.19 9.77 8.02
CA ALA A 216 4.86 9.91 6.73
C ALA A 216 5.56 11.26 6.54
N GLY A 217 4.96 12.35 7.06
CA GLY A 217 5.54 13.70 6.96
C GLY A 217 6.53 14.04 8.07
N THR A 218 6.75 13.15 9.04
CA THR A 218 7.61 13.37 10.20
C THR A 218 8.63 12.24 10.35
N ILE A 219 8.35 11.27 11.20
CA ILE A 219 9.27 10.20 11.59
C ILE A 219 9.72 9.32 10.40
N ASP A 220 8.87 9.08 9.42
CA ASP A 220 9.25 8.28 8.24
C ASP A 220 10.32 9.01 7.40
N LEU A 221 10.23 10.34 7.29
CA LEU A 221 11.27 11.13 6.62
C LEU A 221 12.61 11.09 7.36
N GLU A 222 12.57 11.05 8.69
CA GLU A 222 13.79 10.88 9.51
C GLU A 222 14.43 9.51 9.25
N HIS A 223 13.62 8.45 9.24
CA HIS A 223 14.08 7.11 8.91
C HIS A 223 14.67 7.03 7.49
N ASP A 224 14.01 7.61 6.50
CA ASP A 224 14.48 7.58 5.12
C ASP A 224 15.75 8.40 4.93
N ARG A 225 15.90 9.54 5.61
CA ARG A 225 17.13 10.33 5.59
C ARG A 225 18.29 9.59 6.22
N ALA A 226 18.06 8.90 7.36
CA ALA A 226 19.09 8.10 8.02
C ALA A 226 19.59 6.96 7.12
N ASP A 227 18.70 6.39 6.29
CA ASP A 227 19.03 5.30 5.39
C ASP A 227 19.43 5.74 3.97
N ARG A 228 19.51 7.05 3.68
CA ARG A 228 19.68 7.59 2.31
C ARG A 228 20.83 6.94 1.55
N ALA A 229 21.94 6.64 2.21
CA ALA A 229 23.13 6.04 1.58
C ALA A 229 23.01 4.53 1.31
N ARG A 230 22.00 3.86 1.88
CA ARG A 230 21.85 2.41 1.79
C ARG A 230 20.81 2.06 0.72
N LYS A 231 21.26 1.35 -0.32
CA LYS A 231 20.35 0.76 -1.31
C LYS A 231 19.97 -0.66 -0.90
N ILE A 232 18.75 -1.06 -1.22
CA ILE A 232 18.31 -2.45 -1.08
C ILE A 232 18.86 -3.29 -2.24
N SER A 233 19.20 -4.54 -1.95
CA SER A 233 19.68 -5.52 -2.93
C SER A 233 18.56 -6.40 -3.45
N THR A 234 17.43 -6.47 -2.73
CA THR A 234 16.22 -7.16 -3.16
C THR A 234 15.78 -6.62 -4.53
N PRO A 235 15.50 -7.48 -5.52
CA PRO A 235 14.98 -7.05 -6.82
C PRO A 235 13.66 -6.27 -6.67
N VAL A 236 13.52 -5.18 -7.42
CA VAL A 236 12.35 -4.29 -7.38
C VAL A 236 11.67 -4.23 -8.75
N LEU A 237 10.36 -4.47 -8.75
CA LEU A 237 9.46 -4.14 -9.86
C LEU A 237 8.69 -2.86 -9.49
N ALA A 238 8.87 -1.81 -10.26
CA ALA A 238 8.09 -0.58 -10.12
C ALA A 238 7.09 -0.45 -11.28
N LEU A 239 5.79 -0.48 -10.97
CA LEU A 239 4.71 -0.23 -11.94
C LEU A 239 3.97 1.03 -11.54
N TRP A 240 3.57 1.84 -12.52
CA TRP A 240 2.83 3.07 -12.24
C TRP A 240 1.79 3.35 -13.33
N GLY A 241 0.73 4.08 -12.96
CA GLY A 241 -0.27 4.51 -13.91
C GLY A 241 0.26 5.61 -14.82
N ALA A 242 0.22 5.42 -16.12
CA ALA A 242 0.64 6.44 -17.09
C ALA A 242 -0.18 7.73 -16.97
N ARG A 243 -1.45 7.61 -16.56
CA ARG A 243 -2.36 8.75 -16.35
C ARG A 243 -2.36 9.25 -14.90
N ALA A 244 -1.71 8.53 -13.98
CA ALA A 244 -1.59 8.90 -12.57
C ALA A 244 -0.64 10.10 -12.37
N VAL A 245 -0.66 10.65 -11.15
CA VAL A 245 0.23 11.77 -10.79
C VAL A 245 1.69 11.34 -10.79
N VAL A 246 1.98 10.13 -10.32
CA VAL A 246 3.34 9.56 -10.31
C VAL A 246 3.91 9.53 -11.73
N GLY A 247 3.16 8.99 -12.70
CA GLY A 247 3.59 8.92 -14.10
C GLY A 247 3.77 10.28 -14.79
N LYS A 248 3.09 11.33 -14.29
CA LYS A 248 3.18 12.69 -14.85
C LYS A 248 4.28 13.55 -14.24
N MET A 249 4.65 13.29 -12.98
CA MET A 249 5.49 14.19 -12.20
C MET A 249 6.86 13.62 -11.82
N PHE A 250 7.04 12.29 -11.91
CA PHE A 250 8.23 11.60 -11.44
C PHE A 250 8.83 10.70 -12.52
N ASP A 251 10.16 10.59 -12.53
CA ASP A 251 10.85 9.52 -13.23
C ASP A 251 10.94 8.30 -12.28
N CYS A 252 9.87 7.50 -12.28
CA CYS A 252 9.68 6.41 -11.33
C CYS A 252 10.87 5.44 -11.30
N LEU A 253 11.45 5.07 -12.45
CA LEU A 253 12.60 4.18 -12.50
C LEU A 253 13.87 4.84 -11.97
N ALA A 254 14.13 6.09 -12.33
CA ALA A 254 15.29 6.82 -11.82
C ALA A 254 15.21 6.98 -10.31
N ASP A 255 14.03 7.36 -9.79
CA ASP A 255 13.80 7.54 -8.35
C ASP A 255 14.02 6.22 -7.56
N TRP A 256 13.52 5.08 -8.08
CA TRP A 256 13.73 3.78 -7.42
C TRP A 256 15.20 3.32 -7.51
N ARG A 257 15.93 3.66 -8.59
CA ARG A 257 17.36 3.38 -8.71
C ARG A 257 18.24 4.19 -7.75
N GLU A 258 17.71 5.26 -7.17
CA GLU A 258 18.39 5.98 -6.09
C GLU A 258 18.45 5.13 -4.80
N VAL A 259 17.46 4.24 -4.56
CA VAL A 259 17.28 3.49 -3.30
C VAL A 259 17.40 1.97 -3.44
N ALA A 260 17.54 1.45 -4.65
CA ALA A 260 17.68 0.00 -4.94
C ALA A 260 18.73 -0.24 -6.04
N HIS A 261 19.36 -1.41 -6.01
CA HIS A 261 20.38 -1.79 -7.01
C HIS A 261 19.77 -2.37 -8.28
N ASP A 262 18.79 -3.25 -8.16
CA ASP A 262 18.11 -3.94 -9.27
C ASP A 262 16.67 -3.47 -9.37
N VAL A 263 16.39 -2.66 -10.40
CA VAL A 263 15.06 -2.05 -10.60
C VAL A 263 14.62 -2.22 -12.03
N THR A 264 13.49 -2.90 -12.20
CA THR A 264 12.76 -3.03 -13.46
C THR A 264 11.36 -2.41 -13.32
N GLY A 265 10.70 -2.16 -14.42
CA GLY A 265 9.32 -1.66 -14.37
C GLY A 265 8.91 -0.88 -15.60
N ARG A 266 7.66 -0.46 -15.60
CA ARG A 266 7.06 0.34 -16.66
C ARG A 266 5.76 1.00 -16.25
N ALA A 267 5.31 1.96 -17.05
CA ALA A 267 3.96 2.51 -16.96
C ALA A 267 2.91 1.48 -17.44
N ILE A 268 1.75 1.48 -16.78
CA ILE A 268 0.51 0.79 -17.20
C ILE A 268 -0.48 1.87 -17.66
N ASP A 269 -1.25 1.61 -18.71
CA ASP A 269 -2.23 2.58 -19.21
C ASP A 269 -3.48 2.64 -18.33
N CYS A 270 -3.32 3.20 -17.15
CA CYS A 270 -4.37 3.39 -16.15
C CYS A 270 -4.08 4.63 -15.29
N GLY A 271 -4.95 4.89 -14.31
CA GLY A 271 -4.75 5.84 -13.24
C GLY A 271 -3.95 5.26 -12.07
N HIS A 272 -4.30 5.70 -10.86
CA HIS A 272 -3.58 5.35 -9.63
C HIS A 272 -3.84 3.91 -9.14
N PHE A 273 -5.04 3.40 -9.38
CA PHE A 273 -5.51 2.15 -8.76
C PHE A 273 -5.26 0.95 -9.68
N LEU A 274 -4.00 0.66 -9.98
CA LEU A 274 -3.59 -0.40 -10.91
C LEU A 274 -4.28 -1.75 -10.67
N PRO A 275 -4.46 -2.23 -9.41
CA PRO A 275 -5.12 -3.51 -9.17
C PRO A 275 -6.58 -3.57 -9.62
N GLU A 276 -7.24 -2.43 -9.74
CA GLU A 276 -8.66 -2.32 -10.10
C GLU A 276 -8.86 -1.75 -11.50
N GLU A 277 -8.07 -0.75 -11.92
CA GLU A 277 -8.18 -0.11 -13.24
C GLU A 277 -7.58 -0.95 -14.37
N ALA A 278 -6.48 -1.68 -14.10
CA ALA A 278 -5.78 -2.51 -15.09
C ALA A 278 -5.31 -3.85 -14.49
N PRO A 279 -6.23 -4.66 -13.93
CA PRO A 279 -5.86 -5.86 -13.17
C PRO A 279 -5.10 -6.90 -13.98
N GLN A 280 -5.50 -7.14 -15.24
CA GLN A 280 -4.86 -8.15 -16.09
C GLN A 280 -3.42 -7.77 -16.42
N GLU A 281 -3.19 -6.53 -16.82
CA GLU A 281 -1.87 -6.06 -17.20
C GLU A 281 -0.94 -6.00 -15.99
N THR A 282 -1.46 -5.52 -14.85
CA THR A 282 -0.76 -5.51 -13.57
C THR A 282 -0.39 -6.92 -13.12
N LEU A 283 -1.32 -7.87 -13.21
CA LEU A 283 -1.09 -9.27 -12.86
C LEU A 283 0.00 -9.91 -13.73
N ILE A 284 -0.03 -9.71 -15.05
CA ILE A 284 0.98 -10.27 -15.98
C ILE A 284 2.40 -9.82 -15.59
N GLU A 285 2.58 -8.55 -15.27
CA GLU A 285 3.89 -8.04 -14.87
C GLU A 285 4.33 -8.59 -13.51
N ILE A 286 3.41 -8.67 -12.54
CA ILE A 286 3.69 -9.28 -11.23
C ILE A 286 4.09 -10.74 -11.41
N GLU A 287 3.32 -11.57 -12.13
CA GLU A 287 3.61 -12.99 -12.32
C GLU A 287 4.95 -13.22 -13.03
N ARG A 288 5.25 -12.42 -14.06
CA ARG A 288 6.53 -12.48 -14.76
C ARG A 288 7.70 -12.22 -13.81
N PHE A 289 7.56 -11.20 -12.96
CA PHE A 289 8.61 -10.82 -12.02
C PHE A 289 8.79 -11.84 -10.90
N LEU A 290 7.70 -12.36 -10.33
CA LEU A 290 7.75 -13.41 -9.32
C LEU A 290 8.45 -14.66 -9.84
N ALA A 291 8.12 -15.10 -11.07
CA ALA A 291 8.73 -16.28 -11.69
C ALA A 291 10.25 -16.15 -11.92
N GLN A 292 10.75 -14.93 -12.12
CA GLN A 292 12.20 -14.66 -12.27
C GLN A 292 12.94 -14.60 -10.92
N SER A 293 12.21 -14.33 -9.83
CA SER A 293 12.77 -14.19 -8.48
C SER A 293 12.69 -15.49 -7.66
N THR A 294 12.27 -16.58 -8.28
CA THR A 294 12.17 -17.92 -7.69
C THR A 294 13.46 -18.69 -8.04
N VAL A 295 14.54 -18.47 -7.30
CA VAL A 295 15.80 -19.28 -7.40
C VAL A 295 16.31 -19.54 -6.00
#